data_90422fcc1ed71412bfaa55adee0a0952
#
_entry.id   90422fcc1ed71412bfaa55adee0a0952
#
_cell.length_a   1.000
_cell.length_b   1.000
_cell.length_c   1.000
_cell.angle_alpha   90.00
_cell.angle_beta   90.00
_cell.angle_gamma   90.00
#
_symmetry.space_group_name_H-M   'P 1'
#
loop_
_entity.id
_entity.type
_entity.pdbx_description
1 polymer ?
#
loop_
_entity_poly.entity_id
_entity_poly.type
_entity_poly.pdbx_seq_one_letter_code
_entity_poly.pdbx_strand_id
1 'polypeptide(L)'
;MTDTVLHIIGHVGTDVDHRKVGSGTDLSTFRLATTPRRWDRNQRQYIDGTTTWFTVQCWRSLAVHVRDSIRRGDPVIVVGKLKTEEWTKEDVRNSRIILEAVTVGHDLTRGVSAFRKAPREAEARVDDSAAVREALEDIESVEPVPYTEEEAPDSGLRDAS
;
A
#
# COMPACT_ATOMS: atom_id res chain seq x y z
N MET A 1 -4.79 -3.45 -19.69
CA MET A 1 -3.49 -3.42 -18.97
C MET A 1 -3.73 -3.96 -17.57
N THR A 2 -2.90 -4.88 -17.10
CA THR A 2 -3.08 -5.48 -15.77
C THR A 2 -1.98 -4.96 -14.86
N ASP A 3 -2.33 -4.13 -13.86
CA ASP A 3 -1.38 -3.65 -12.85
C ASP A 3 -1.32 -4.66 -11.70
N THR A 4 -0.11 -5.00 -11.26
CA THR A 4 0.07 -5.82 -10.06
C THR A 4 0.11 -4.90 -8.85
N VAL A 5 -0.98 -4.88 -8.07
CA VAL A 5 -1.09 -4.11 -6.84
C VAL A 5 -0.71 -4.99 -5.66
N LEU A 6 0.15 -4.49 -4.78
CA LEU A 6 0.58 -5.15 -3.56
C LEU A 6 0.24 -4.32 -2.33
N HIS A 7 -0.11 -5.01 -1.26
CA HIS A 7 -0.26 -4.46 0.09
C HIS A 7 0.86 -5.05 0.95
N ILE A 8 1.77 -4.23 1.42
CA ILE A 8 2.94 -4.70 2.16
C ILE A 8 2.99 -4.00 3.51
N ILE A 9 3.07 -4.80 4.57
CA ILE A 9 3.31 -4.33 5.94
C ILE A 9 4.78 -4.61 6.28
N GLY A 10 5.45 -3.63 6.84
CA GLY A 10 6.87 -3.78 7.19
C GLY A 10 7.40 -2.59 7.98
N HIS A 11 8.72 -2.51 8.07
CA HIS A 11 9.41 -1.41 8.73
C HIS A 11 10.26 -0.64 7.72
N VAL A 12 10.31 0.66 7.90
CA VAL A 12 11.18 1.54 7.10
C VAL A 12 12.63 1.27 7.47
N GLY A 13 13.40 0.77 6.52
CA GLY A 13 14.77 0.30 6.78
C GLY A 13 15.85 1.35 6.55
N THR A 14 15.55 2.43 5.81
CA THR A 14 16.47 3.54 5.56
C THR A 14 15.77 4.87 5.81
N ASP A 15 16.54 5.94 5.93
CA ASP A 15 15.97 7.28 5.87
C ASP A 15 15.28 7.52 4.52
N VAL A 16 14.28 8.40 4.52
CA VAL A 16 13.57 8.79 3.31
C VAL A 16 14.44 9.75 2.51
N ASP A 17 14.90 9.30 1.35
CA ASP A 17 15.60 10.14 0.37
C ASP A 17 14.57 10.93 -0.44
N HIS A 18 14.54 12.24 -0.27
CA HIS A 18 13.63 13.14 -0.96
C HIS A 18 14.38 14.04 -1.94
N ARG A 19 13.94 14.06 -3.19
CA ARG A 19 14.54 14.89 -4.25
C ARG A 19 13.50 15.36 -5.26
N LYS A 20 13.83 16.39 -5.99
CA LYS A 20 13.10 16.80 -7.18
C LYS A 20 13.73 16.19 -8.43
N VAL A 21 12.89 15.66 -9.32
CA VAL A 21 13.31 15.00 -10.56
C VAL A 21 12.61 15.65 -11.77
N GLY A 22 13.25 15.59 -12.93
CA GLY A 22 12.73 16.16 -14.18
C GLY A 22 12.39 17.66 -14.01
N SER A 23 11.17 18.04 -14.36
CA SER A 23 10.67 19.42 -14.31
C SER A 23 10.28 19.90 -12.90
N GLY A 24 10.82 19.29 -11.84
CA GLY A 24 10.55 19.67 -10.44
C GLY A 24 9.52 18.81 -9.72
N THR A 25 9.25 17.60 -10.23
CA THR A 25 8.37 16.63 -9.56
C THR A 25 9.05 16.07 -8.32
N ASP A 26 8.34 16.08 -7.19
CA ASP A 26 8.84 15.51 -5.93
C ASP A 26 8.84 13.98 -5.99
N LEU A 27 9.95 13.37 -5.57
CA LEU A 27 10.16 11.94 -5.43
C LEU A 27 10.76 11.66 -4.06
N SER A 28 10.13 10.77 -3.32
CA SER A 28 10.70 10.19 -2.09
C SER A 28 10.91 8.70 -2.27
N THR A 29 12.08 8.23 -1.84
CA THR A 29 12.46 6.82 -1.94
C THR A 29 12.95 6.32 -0.59
N PHE A 30 12.53 5.11 -0.21
CA PHE A 30 13.04 4.41 0.98
C PHE A 30 13.01 2.89 0.79
N ARG A 31 13.74 2.18 1.67
CA ARG A 31 13.71 0.72 1.72
C ARG A 31 12.70 0.25 2.75
N LEU A 32 11.85 -0.67 2.36
CA LEU A 32 10.87 -1.32 3.22
C LEU A 32 11.31 -2.76 3.49
N ALA A 33 11.45 -3.11 4.76
CA ALA A 33 11.77 -4.47 5.22
C ALA A 33 10.51 -5.17 5.67
N THR A 34 10.22 -6.35 5.15
CA THR A 34 9.20 -7.25 5.66
C THR A 34 9.82 -8.57 6.08
N THR A 35 9.60 -8.95 7.34
CA THR A 35 10.13 -10.19 7.92
C THR A 35 8.96 -11.03 8.39
N PRO A 36 8.62 -12.12 7.67
CA PRO A 36 7.56 -13.01 8.10
C PRO A 36 7.96 -13.73 9.39
N ARG A 37 7.02 -13.85 10.32
CA ARG A 37 7.20 -14.64 11.54
C ARG A 37 6.40 -15.92 11.44
N ARG A 38 7.02 -17.03 11.79
CA ARG A 38 6.37 -18.33 11.82
C ARG A 38 6.52 -18.98 13.19
N TRP A 39 5.51 -19.73 13.59
CA TRP A 39 5.58 -20.52 14.81
C TRP A 39 6.43 -21.78 14.59
N ASP A 40 7.50 -21.94 15.35
CA ASP A 40 8.28 -23.18 15.40
C ASP A 40 7.72 -24.11 16.48
N ARG A 41 7.19 -25.25 16.03
CA ARG A 41 6.59 -26.24 16.94
C ARG A 41 7.61 -26.94 17.82
N ASN A 42 8.85 -27.08 17.34
CA ASN A 42 9.93 -27.75 18.07
C ASN A 42 10.47 -26.87 19.20
N GLN A 43 10.66 -25.59 18.89
CA GLN A 43 11.17 -24.60 19.85
C GLN A 43 10.05 -23.92 20.65
N ARG A 44 8.77 -24.15 20.31
CA ARG A 44 7.59 -23.51 20.90
C ARG A 44 7.69 -21.99 20.98
N GLN A 45 8.24 -21.38 19.96
CA GLN A 45 8.40 -19.93 19.87
C GLN A 45 8.21 -19.43 18.43
N TYR A 46 7.97 -18.12 18.30
CA TYR A 46 7.98 -17.48 16.99
C TYR A 46 9.43 -17.22 16.56
N ILE A 47 9.74 -17.68 15.35
CA ILE A 47 11.04 -17.41 14.70
C ILE A 47 10.82 -16.48 13.51
N ASP A 48 11.77 -15.57 13.32
CA ASP A 48 11.77 -14.69 12.17
C ASP A 48 12.28 -15.43 10.92
N GLY A 49 11.59 -15.28 9.82
CA GLY A 49 12.00 -15.78 8.52
C GLY A 49 12.99 -14.84 7.83
N THR A 50 13.24 -15.10 6.55
CA THR A 50 14.10 -14.24 5.74
C THR A 50 13.44 -12.89 5.47
N THR A 51 14.16 -11.81 5.74
CA THR A 51 13.69 -10.45 5.43
C THR A 51 13.71 -10.20 3.92
N THR A 52 12.58 -9.78 3.41
CA THR A 52 12.45 -9.30 2.01
C THR A 52 12.51 -7.78 1.99
N TRP A 53 13.26 -7.25 1.05
CA TRP A 53 13.49 -5.81 0.90
C TRP A 53 12.83 -5.27 -0.36
N PHE A 54 12.01 -4.24 -0.20
CA PHE A 54 11.41 -3.51 -1.32
C PHE A 54 11.99 -2.11 -1.41
N THR A 55 12.19 -1.61 -2.63
CA THR A 55 12.42 -0.19 -2.87
C THR A 55 11.07 0.46 -3.12
N VAL A 56 10.68 1.38 -2.26
CA VAL A 56 9.41 2.11 -2.36
C VAL A 56 9.69 3.48 -2.96
N GLN A 57 8.90 3.86 -3.96
CA GLN A 57 8.93 5.19 -4.57
C GLN A 57 7.57 5.86 -4.38
N CYS A 58 7.60 7.08 -3.88
CA CYS A 58 6.43 7.94 -3.68
C CYS A 58 6.59 9.19 -4.53
N TRP A 59 5.55 9.62 -5.22
CA TRP A 59 5.58 10.71 -6.16
C TRP A 59 4.69 11.87 -5.75
N ARG A 60 5.03 13.08 -6.19
CA ARG A 60 4.23 14.31 -6.04
C ARG A 60 3.92 14.61 -4.56
N SER A 61 2.66 14.91 -4.25
CA SER A 61 2.22 15.25 -2.89
C SER A 61 2.48 14.11 -1.88
N LEU A 62 2.32 12.85 -2.29
CA LEU A 62 2.64 11.71 -1.44
C LEU A 62 4.12 11.69 -1.04
N ALA A 63 5.03 12.07 -1.95
CA ALA A 63 6.46 12.17 -1.66
C ALA A 63 6.77 13.17 -0.56
N VAL A 64 6.13 14.35 -0.61
CA VAL A 64 6.27 15.39 0.42
C VAL A 64 5.74 14.91 1.77
N HIS A 65 4.54 14.32 1.77
CA HIS A 65 3.90 13.84 3.00
C HIS A 65 4.70 12.70 3.66
N VAL A 66 5.24 11.78 2.85
CA VAL A 66 6.08 10.68 3.35
C VAL A 66 7.38 11.21 3.95
N ARG A 67 8.05 12.15 3.29
CA ARG A 67 9.25 12.83 3.84
C ARG A 67 8.98 13.43 5.22
N ASP A 68 7.81 14.07 5.39
CA ASP A 68 7.49 14.80 6.61
C ASP A 68 6.96 13.90 7.74
N SER A 69 6.38 12.73 7.38
CA SER A 69 5.68 11.86 8.32
C SER A 69 6.42 10.59 8.69
N ILE A 70 7.22 10.01 7.77
CA ILE A 70 7.81 8.68 7.91
C ILE A 70 9.30 8.78 8.25
N ARG A 71 9.75 7.97 9.20
CA ARG A 71 11.14 7.87 9.63
C ARG A 71 11.64 6.43 9.58
N ARG A 72 12.96 6.28 9.54
CA ARG A 72 13.60 4.96 9.66
C ARG A 72 13.16 4.28 10.95
N GLY A 73 12.77 3.01 10.85
CA GLY A 73 12.27 2.20 11.97
C GLY A 73 10.75 2.20 12.09
N ASP A 74 10.04 3.12 11.47
CA ASP A 74 8.58 3.20 11.57
C ASP A 74 7.91 1.95 10.98
N PRO A 75 6.93 1.38 11.68
CA PRO A 75 6.06 0.35 11.13
C PRO A 75 5.05 1.00 10.18
N VAL A 76 5.01 0.54 8.94
CA VAL A 76 4.16 1.13 7.90
C VAL A 76 3.43 0.08 7.08
N ILE A 77 2.30 0.49 6.54
CA ILE A 77 1.61 -0.21 5.46
C ILE A 77 1.77 0.59 4.17
N VAL A 78 2.17 -0.08 3.11
CA VAL A 78 2.32 0.49 1.77
C VAL A 78 1.43 -0.26 0.81
N VAL A 79 0.59 0.48 0.10
CA VAL A 79 -0.17 -0.03 -1.05
C VAL A 79 0.43 0.58 -2.30
N GLY A 80 0.76 -0.24 -3.27
CA GLY A 80 1.41 0.26 -4.48
C GLY A 80 1.41 -0.74 -5.63
N LYS A 81 1.89 -0.26 -6.77
CA LYS A 81 2.04 -1.05 -7.99
C LYS A 81 3.46 -1.56 -8.11
N LEU A 82 3.62 -2.84 -8.40
CA LEU A 82 4.92 -3.41 -8.67
C LEU A 82 5.34 -3.03 -10.09
N LYS A 83 6.54 -2.46 -10.23
CA LYS A 83 7.12 -2.08 -11.51
C LYS A 83 8.55 -2.61 -11.62
N THR A 84 8.94 -2.97 -12.82
CA THR A 84 10.34 -3.23 -13.16
C THR A 84 10.94 -1.97 -13.75
N GLU A 85 12.01 -1.47 -13.14
CA GLU A 85 12.81 -0.38 -13.67
C GLU A 85 14.06 -0.96 -14.31
N GLU A 86 14.26 -0.65 -15.58
CA GLU A 86 15.43 -1.09 -16.34
C GLU A 86 16.31 0.11 -16.68
N TRP A 87 17.63 -0.08 -16.57
CA TRP A 87 18.61 0.91 -17.00
C TRP A 87 19.85 0.24 -17.56
N THR A 88 20.54 0.92 -18.45
CA THR A 88 21.82 0.47 -18.98
C THR A 88 22.95 1.24 -18.32
N LYS A 89 23.92 0.53 -17.76
CA LYS A 89 25.15 1.10 -17.24
C LYS A 89 26.33 0.33 -17.80
N GLU A 90 27.28 1.03 -18.45
CA GLU A 90 28.47 0.43 -19.05
C GLU A 90 28.15 -0.73 -20.02
N ASP A 91 27.12 -0.53 -20.87
CA ASP A 91 26.58 -1.52 -21.83
C ASP A 91 25.96 -2.78 -21.20
N VAL A 92 25.83 -2.82 -19.85
CA VAL A 92 25.16 -3.89 -19.13
C VAL A 92 23.73 -3.46 -18.80
N ARG A 93 22.73 -4.26 -19.23
CA ARG A 93 21.34 -4.11 -18.82
C ARG A 93 21.19 -4.50 -17.36
N ASN A 94 20.67 -3.59 -16.58
CA ASN A 94 20.32 -3.81 -15.19
C ASN A 94 18.82 -3.65 -15.02
N SER A 95 18.23 -4.41 -14.09
CA SER A 95 16.82 -4.25 -13.73
C SER A 95 16.65 -4.33 -12.22
N ARG A 96 15.67 -3.63 -11.70
CA ARG A 96 15.23 -3.75 -10.32
C ARG A 96 13.73 -3.67 -10.21
N ILE A 97 13.19 -4.36 -9.24
CA ILE A 97 11.78 -4.29 -8.90
C ILE A 97 11.59 -3.16 -7.90
N ILE A 98 10.67 -2.27 -8.19
CA ILE A 98 10.25 -1.15 -7.33
C ILE A 98 8.77 -1.27 -7.01
N LEU A 99 8.38 -0.77 -5.85
CA LEU A 99 6.99 -0.59 -5.44
C LEU A 99 6.66 0.90 -5.57
N GLU A 100 5.92 1.26 -6.62
CA GLU A 100 5.39 2.62 -6.76
C GLU A 100 4.18 2.77 -5.85
N ALA A 101 4.34 3.52 -4.78
CA ALA A 101 3.32 3.67 -3.76
C ALA A 101 2.13 4.50 -4.25
N VAL A 102 0.94 4.01 -4.02
CA VAL A 102 -0.33 4.71 -4.15
C VAL A 102 -0.70 5.37 -2.83
N THR A 103 -0.49 4.66 -1.72
CA THR A 103 -0.69 5.18 -0.37
C THR A 103 0.31 4.58 0.61
N VAL A 104 0.64 5.34 1.64
CA VAL A 104 1.51 4.94 2.75
C VAL A 104 0.87 5.41 4.04
N GLY A 105 0.87 4.58 5.07
CA GLY A 105 0.39 4.94 6.40
C GLY A 105 1.17 4.23 7.49
N HIS A 106 1.10 4.74 8.72
CA HIS A 106 1.64 4.03 9.88
C HIS A 106 0.79 2.80 10.20
N ASP A 107 1.43 1.71 10.56
CA ASP A 107 0.75 0.51 11.10
C ASP A 107 0.37 0.75 12.57
N LEU A 108 -0.89 1.12 12.80
CA LEU A 108 -1.40 1.45 14.13
C LEU A 108 -1.56 0.23 15.05
N THR A 109 -1.32 -0.98 14.58
CA THR A 109 -1.22 -2.16 15.46
C THR A 109 0.00 -2.09 16.36
N ARG A 110 0.97 -1.22 16.04
CA ARG A 110 2.25 -1.07 16.72
C ARG A 110 2.39 0.21 17.52
N GLY A 111 1.45 1.15 17.40
CA GLY A 111 1.54 2.42 18.10
C GLY A 111 0.45 3.40 17.71
N VAL A 112 0.64 4.65 18.07
CA VAL A 112 -0.27 5.76 17.80
C VAL A 112 0.37 6.75 16.82
N SER A 113 -0.45 7.42 16.02
CA SER A 113 -0.01 8.43 15.08
C SER A 113 -0.92 9.64 15.15
N ALA A 114 -0.36 10.82 14.97
CA ALA A 114 -1.13 12.06 14.90
C ALA A 114 -1.25 12.50 13.43
N PHE A 115 -2.48 12.72 12.98
CA PHE A 115 -2.76 13.19 11.63
C PHE A 115 -2.91 14.72 11.61
N ARG A 116 -2.25 15.35 10.63
CA ARG A 116 -2.43 16.76 10.31
C ARG A 116 -2.80 16.90 8.84
N LYS A 117 -3.94 17.50 8.56
CA LYS A 117 -4.39 17.72 7.18
C LYS A 117 -3.41 18.62 6.43
N ALA A 118 -3.08 18.24 5.19
CA ALA A 118 -2.26 19.07 4.31
C ALA A 118 -2.98 20.38 3.94
N PRO A 119 -2.24 21.49 3.73
CA PRO A 119 -2.83 22.73 3.21
C PRO A 119 -3.49 22.50 1.85
N ARG A 120 -4.61 23.15 1.60
CA ARG A 120 -5.45 22.97 0.40
C ARG A 120 -4.73 23.29 -0.93
N GLU A 121 -3.66 24.10 -0.89
CA GLU A 121 -2.84 24.40 -2.07
C GLU A 121 -2.04 23.19 -2.59
N ALA A 122 -1.76 22.20 -1.73
CA ALA A 122 -1.14 20.95 -2.15
C ALA A 122 -2.14 19.99 -2.82
N GLU A 123 -3.45 20.15 -2.55
CA GLU A 123 -4.54 19.36 -3.18
C GLU A 123 -4.83 19.80 -4.62
N ALA A 124 -4.55 21.07 -4.97
CA ALA A 124 -4.88 21.64 -6.28
C ALA A 124 -4.05 21.10 -7.47
N ARG A 125 -3.12 20.19 -7.22
CA ARG A 125 -2.29 19.54 -8.26
C ARG A 125 -2.63 18.08 -8.55
N VAL A 126 -3.66 17.55 -7.93
CA VAL A 126 -4.24 16.24 -8.30
C VAL A 126 -5.53 16.54 -9.05
N ASP A 127 -5.39 16.91 -10.32
CA ASP A 127 -6.53 17.04 -11.23
C ASP A 127 -6.94 15.64 -11.73
N ASP A 128 -7.41 14.83 -10.78
CA ASP A 128 -8.09 13.55 -11.03
C ASP A 128 -9.53 13.57 -10.47
N SER A 129 -10.01 14.78 -10.11
CA SER A 129 -11.34 14.95 -9.53
C SER A 129 -12.48 14.67 -10.54
N ALA A 130 -12.20 14.78 -11.83
CA ALA A 130 -13.17 14.46 -12.87
C ALA A 130 -13.41 12.94 -12.97
N ALA A 131 -12.35 12.13 -13.00
CA ALA A 131 -12.45 10.67 -13.06
C ALA A 131 -13.07 10.06 -11.78
N VAL A 132 -12.79 10.66 -10.61
CA VAL A 132 -13.38 10.20 -9.34
C VAL A 132 -14.84 10.60 -9.23
N ARG A 133 -15.25 11.78 -9.74
CA ARG A 133 -16.65 12.16 -9.81
C ARG A 133 -17.44 11.28 -10.76
N GLU A 134 -16.92 11.03 -11.95
CA GLU A 134 -17.54 10.14 -12.94
C GLU A 134 -17.72 8.71 -12.39
N ALA A 135 -16.71 8.18 -11.67
CA ALA A 135 -16.81 6.88 -11.02
C ALA A 135 -17.80 6.86 -9.83
N LEU A 136 -18.01 7.97 -9.12
CA LEU A 136 -19.00 8.08 -8.04
C LEU A 136 -20.42 8.23 -8.58
N GLU A 137 -20.63 8.95 -9.69
CA GLU A 137 -21.92 9.07 -10.37
C GLU A 137 -22.39 7.74 -10.96
N ASP A 138 -21.46 6.92 -11.47
CA ASP A 138 -21.75 5.56 -11.95
C ASP A 138 -22.19 4.61 -10.80
N ILE A 139 -21.66 4.79 -9.59
CA ILE A 139 -22.04 3.97 -8.41
C ILE A 139 -23.43 4.39 -7.90
N GLU A 140 -23.78 5.69 -7.94
CA GLU A 140 -25.06 6.20 -7.45
C GLU A 140 -26.24 5.88 -8.41
N SER A 141 -25.93 5.52 -9.67
CA SER A 141 -26.93 5.11 -10.66
C SER A 141 -27.30 3.62 -10.62
N VAL A 142 -26.62 2.81 -9.79
CA VAL A 142 -26.95 1.39 -9.61
C VAL A 142 -28.07 1.27 -8.60
N GLU A 143 -29.31 1.01 -9.09
CA GLU A 143 -30.42 0.69 -8.20
C GLU A 143 -30.09 -0.51 -7.30
N PRO A 144 -30.42 -0.44 -5.99
CA PRO A 144 -30.18 -1.56 -5.09
C PRO A 144 -31.02 -2.76 -5.54
N VAL A 145 -30.35 -3.85 -5.92
CA VAL A 145 -31.01 -5.14 -6.18
C VAL A 145 -31.69 -5.60 -4.89
N PRO A 146 -33.03 -5.86 -4.91
CA PRO A 146 -33.74 -6.33 -3.73
C PRO A 146 -33.19 -7.71 -3.35
N TYR A 147 -32.77 -7.86 -2.09
CA TYR A 147 -32.46 -9.15 -1.51
C TYR A 147 -33.74 -10.00 -1.52
N THR A 148 -33.79 -11.03 -2.36
CA THR A 148 -34.74 -12.12 -2.17
C THR A 148 -34.18 -13.03 -1.07
N GLU A 149 -34.80 -13.05 0.09
CA GLU A 149 -34.59 -14.11 1.07
C GLU A 149 -35.03 -15.42 0.42
N GLU A 150 -34.06 -16.19 -0.06
CA GLU A 150 -34.29 -17.56 -0.48
C GLU A 150 -34.38 -18.41 0.78
N GLU A 151 -35.53 -19.06 0.96
CA GLU A 151 -35.92 -19.89 2.09
C GLU A 151 -34.81 -20.86 2.52
N ALA A 152 -34.46 -20.84 3.79
CA ALA A 152 -33.64 -21.85 4.43
C ALA A 152 -34.32 -23.23 4.30
N PRO A 153 -33.60 -24.30 3.86
CA PRO A 153 -34.21 -25.62 3.85
C PRO A 153 -34.51 -26.10 5.27
N ASP A 154 -35.76 -26.47 5.46
CA ASP A 154 -36.31 -27.11 6.65
C ASP A 154 -35.47 -28.32 7.07
N SER A 155 -34.74 -28.19 8.16
CA SER A 155 -34.05 -29.32 8.80
C SER A 155 -35.04 -30.12 9.63
N GLY A 156 -35.76 -31.04 8.95
CA GLY A 156 -36.57 -32.03 9.62
C GLY A 156 -35.73 -32.98 10.48
N LEU A 157 -35.61 -32.69 11.76
CA LEU A 157 -35.22 -33.63 12.77
C LEU A 157 -36.37 -34.63 12.95
N ARG A 158 -36.20 -35.85 12.45
CA ARG A 158 -37.01 -37.00 12.80
C ARG A 158 -36.41 -37.63 14.05
N ASP A 159 -37.14 -37.54 15.14
CA ASP A 159 -36.99 -38.40 16.30
C ASP A 159 -37.17 -39.87 15.91
N ALA A 160 -36.23 -40.69 16.29
CA ALA A 160 -36.37 -42.12 16.31
C ALA A 160 -36.09 -42.65 17.72
N SER A 161 -37.09 -43.26 18.25
CA SER A 161 -37.17 -44.04 19.51
C SER A 161 -36.10 -45.12 19.63
#